data_3f607e52c127daa0b62a73cd48f36c01
#
_entry.id   3f607e52c127daa0b62a73cd48f36c01
#
_cell.length_a   1.000
_cell.length_b   1.000
_cell.length_c   1.000
_cell.angle_alpha   90.00
_cell.angle_beta   90.00
_cell.angle_gamma   90.00
#
_symmetry.space_group_name_H-M   'P 1'
#
loop_
_entity.id
_entity.type
_entity.pdbx_description
1 polymer ?
#
loop_
_entity_poly.entity_id
_entity_poly.type
_entity_poly.pdbx_seq_one_letter_code
_entity_poly.pdbx_strand_id
1 'polypeptide(L)'
;MSDETIEQTEMSQSEERWMEQAKILSQALPYMKRNSGKTIVIKYGGHAMGDPAMARLFARDIVVLRQVGSNPIVVHGGGPQIGAMLDKLSIKSDFIDGLRVTDKETVEVVEMVLSGSINKGIVSNINEAGGFAVG
;
A
#
# COMPACT_ATOMS: atom_id res chain seq x y z
N MET A 1 36.68 8.27 29.87
CA MET A 1 36.33 7.16 28.96
C MET A 1 37.19 7.35 27.75
N SER A 2 38.09 6.40 27.46
CA SER A 2 39.05 6.54 26.35
C SER A 2 38.36 6.35 25.03
N ASP A 3 38.82 7.01 23.96
CA ASP A 3 38.27 6.87 22.60
C ASP A 3 38.16 5.40 22.15
N GLU A 4 39.12 4.56 22.53
CA GLU A 4 39.09 3.09 22.28
C GLU A 4 37.88 2.38 22.89
N THR A 5 37.40 2.82 24.07
CA THR A 5 36.24 2.20 24.72
C THR A 5 34.93 2.56 24.02
N ILE A 6 34.86 3.77 23.46
CA ILE A 6 33.70 4.24 22.68
C ILE A 6 33.64 3.48 21.33
N GLU A 7 34.75 3.36 20.64
CA GLU A 7 34.85 2.69 19.34
C GLU A 7 34.54 1.18 19.44
N GLN A 8 35.01 0.50 20.51
CA GLN A 8 34.65 -0.90 20.77
C GLN A 8 33.15 -1.09 21.10
N THR A 9 32.54 -0.14 21.80
CA THR A 9 31.11 -0.19 22.13
C THR A 9 30.25 0.03 20.90
N GLU A 10 30.62 0.95 20.02
CA GLU A 10 29.90 1.21 18.77
C GLU A 10 30.03 0.03 17.76
N MET A 11 31.20 -0.59 17.68
CA MET A 11 31.40 -1.81 16.88
C MET A 11 30.52 -2.95 17.38
N SER A 12 30.48 -3.20 18.67
CA SER A 12 29.64 -4.25 19.27
C SER A 12 28.14 -4.02 19.00
N GLN A 13 27.65 -2.80 19.11
CA GLN A 13 26.25 -2.46 18.80
C GLN A 13 25.92 -2.62 17.30
N SER A 14 26.87 -2.32 16.43
CA SER A 14 26.68 -2.52 14.98
C SER A 14 26.64 -4.00 14.62
N GLU A 15 27.47 -4.84 15.23
CA GLU A 15 27.50 -6.28 15.02
C GLU A 15 26.20 -6.95 15.50
N GLU A 16 25.72 -6.59 16.69
CA GLU A 16 24.44 -7.09 17.21
C GLU A 16 23.28 -6.75 16.26
N ARG A 17 23.23 -5.51 15.75
CA ARG A 17 22.22 -5.06 14.80
C ARG A 17 22.28 -5.84 13.48
N TRP A 18 23.47 -6.12 12.97
CA TRP A 18 23.64 -6.90 11.74
C TRP A 18 23.22 -8.36 11.94
N MET A 19 23.53 -8.95 13.08
CA MET A 19 23.10 -10.30 13.44
C MET A 19 21.58 -10.40 13.53
N GLU A 20 20.92 -9.42 14.12
CA GLU A 20 19.46 -9.36 14.19
C GLU A 20 18.83 -9.21 12.81
N GLN A 21 19.34 -8.31 11.95
CA GLN A 21 18.89 -8.16 10.58
C GLN A 21 19.06 -9.44 9.76
N ALA A 22 20.21 -10.10 9.89
CA ALA A 22 20.47 -11.37 9.21
C ALA A 22 19.49 -12.47 9.67
N LYS A 23 19.18 -12.51 10.96
CA LYS A 23 18.19 -13.44 11.52
C LYS A 23 16.79 -13.20 10.96
N ILE A 24 16.34 -11.94 10.93
CA ILE A 24 15.04 -11.56 10.37
C ILE A 24 14.95 -11.98 8.88
N LEU A 25 15.99 -11.67 8.09
CA LEU A 25 16.04 -12.04 6.68
C LEU A 25 15.99 -13.57 6.49
N SER A 26 16.78 -14.32 7.27
CA SER A 26 16.77 -15.79 7.22
C SER A 26 15.40 -16.38 7.55
N GLN A 27 14.69 -15.78 8.51
CA GLN A 27 13.33 -16.21 8.86
C GLN A 27 12.31 -15.87 7.77
N ALA A 28 12.52 -14.81 7.01
CA ALA A 28 11.63 -14.39 5.92
C ALA A 28 11.78 -15.27 4.65
N LEU A 29 12.98 -15.83 4.37
CA LEU A 29 13.28 -16.60 3.15
C LEU A 29 12.29 -17.73 2.85
N PRO A 30 11.87 -18.59 3.80
CA PRO A 30 10.90 -19.66 3.53
C PRO A 30 9.54 -19.12 3.05
N TYR A 31 9.10 -17.98 3.58
CA TYR A 31 7.86 -17.33 3.18
C TYR A 31 7.97 -16.74 1.77
N MET A 32 9.08 -16.08 1.46
CA MET A 32 9.36 -15.56 0.13
C MET A 32 9.37 -16.70 -0.90
N LYS A 33 10.11 -17.79 -0.63
CA LYS A 33 10.16 -18.97 -1.50
C LYS A 33 8.79 -19.59 -1.72
N ARG A 34 7.97 -19.72 -0.66
CA ARG A 34 6.62 -20.30 -0.74
C ARG A 34 5.67 -19.48 -1.60
N ASN A 35 5.83 -18.17 -1.62
CA ASN A 35 4.95 -17.22 -2.32
C ASN A 35 5.50 -16.75 -3.67
N SER A 36 6.72 -17.14 -4.03
CA SER A 36 7.31 -16.82 -5.32
C SER A 36 6.47 -17.41 -6.47
N GLY A 37 6.20 -16.62 -7.49
CA GLY A 37 5.35 -16.95 -8.63
C GLY A 37 3.85 -16.94 -8.36
N LYS A 38 3.40 -16.79 -7.10
CA LYS A 38 1.97 -16.77 -6.76
C LYS A 38 1.36 -15.39 -6.96
N THR A 39 0.12 -15.39 -7.40
CA THR A 39 -0.72 -14.19 -7.41
C THR A 39 -1.30 -13.95 -6.02
N ILE A 40 -1.09 -12.76 -5.48
CA ILE A 40 -1.57 -12.34 -4.17
C ILE A 40 -2.51 -11.16 -4.37
N VAL A 41 -3.78 -11.33 -4.00
CA VAL A 41 -4.76 -10.25 -4.02
C VAL A 41 -4.70 -9.50 -2.70
N ILE A 42 -4.48 -8.18 -2.77
CA ILE A 42 -4.30 -7.30 -1.62
C ILE A 42 -5.40 -6.26 -1.64
N LYS A 43 -6.26 -6.27 -0.61
CA LYS A 43 -7.28 -5.25 -0.44
C LYS A 43 -6.66 -3.99 0.18
N TYR A 44 -6.78 -2.86 -0.51
CA TYR A 44 -6.37 -1.55 -0.05
C TYR A 44 -7.59 -0.68 0.20
N GLY A 45 -7.76 -0.16 1.43
CA GLY A 45 -8.95 0.60 1.78
C GLY A 45 -8.90 1.17 3.19
N GLY A 46 -10.03 1.77 3.62
CA GLY A 46 -10.17 2.37 4.93
C GLY A 46 -9.29 3.60 5.13
N HIS A 47 -8.81 3.80 6.36
CA HIS A 47 -8.01 4.97 6.74
C HIS A 47 -6.67 5.07 5.99
N ALA A 48 -6.10 3.95 5.55
CA ALA A 48 -4.84 3.93 4.82
C ALA A 48 -4.90 4.66 3.47
N MET A 49 -6.09 4.81 2.87
CA MET A 49 -6.29 5.54 1.61
C MET A 49 -6.36 7.06 1.76
N GLY A 50 -6.55 7.57 2.97
CA GLY A 50 -6.68 9.01 3.25
C GLY A 50 -5.37 9.69 3.63
N ASP A 51 -4.33 8.91 3.98
CA ASP A 51 -3.03 9.42 4.44
C ASP A 51 -1.95 9.23 3.35
N PRO A 52 -1.37 10.32 2.82
CA PRO A 52 -0.30 10.25 1.82
C PRO A 52 0.97 9.51 2.30
N ALA A 53 1.29 9.54 3.60
CA ALA A 53 2.44 8.83 4.13
C ALA A 53 2.18 7.31 4.12
N MET A 54 0.99 6.89 4.54
CA MET A 54 0.56 5.49 4.48
C MET A 54 0.46 4.98 3.05
N ALA A 55 -0.01 5.80 2.10
CA ALA A 55 -0.06 5.45 0.69
C ALA A 55 1.33 5.15 0.11
N ARG A 56 2.35 5.95 0.47
CA ARG A 56 3.74 5.70 0.05
C ARG A 56 4.33 4.44 0.68
N LEU A 57 4.07 4.20 1.97
CA LEU A 57 4.51 2.96 2.64
C LEU A 57 3.88 1.74 1.98
N PHE A 58 2.56 1.75 1.76
CA PHE A 58 1.86 0.70 1.06
C PHE A 58 2.45 0.43 -0.34
N ALA A 59 2.72 1.48 -1.10
CA ALA A 59 3.32 1.35 -2.43
C ALA A 59 4.70 0.65 -2.38
N ARG A 60 5.54 1.00 -1.41
CA ARG A 60 6.84 0.34 -1.18
C ARG A 60 6.68 -1.14 -0.84
N ASP A 61 5.69 -1.49 -0.01
CA ASP A 61 5.42 -2.88 0.36
C ASP A 61 4.99 -3.70 -0.87
N ILE A 62 4.16 -3.12 -1.76
CA ILE A 62 3.79 -3.76 -3.03
C ILE A 62 5.02 -4.01 -3.92
N VAL A 63 5.92 -3.03 -4.01
CA VAL A 63 7.18 -3.17 -4.76
C VAL A 63 8.05 -4.29 -4.17
N VAL A 64 8.19 -4.35 -2.84
CA VAL A 64 8.93 -5.42 -2.16
C VAL A 64 8.31 -6.79 -2.47
N LEU A 65 6.98 -6.94 -2.38
CA LEU A 65 6.31 -8.19 -2.73
C LEU A 65 6.59 -8.63 -4.18
N ARG A 66 6.64 -7.68 -5.11
CA ARG A 66 7.02 -7.97 -6.49
C ARG A 66 8.47 -8.38 -6.62
N GLN A 67 9.40 -7.71 -5.93
CA GLN A 67 10.84 -8.01 -5.95
C GLN A 67 11.15 -9.40 -5.40
N VAL A 68 10.42 -9.86 -4.38
CA VAL A 68 10.59 -11.22 -3.83
C VAL A 68 9.88 -12.30 -4.65
N GLY A 69 9.39 -11.97 -5.85
CA GLY A 69 8.89 -12.91 -6.84
C GLY A 69 7.39 -13.17 -6.80
N SER A 70 6.61 -12.48 -5.96
CA SER A 70 5.15 -12.57 -5.97
C SER A 70 4.54 -11.72 -7.10
N ASN A 71 3.28 -12.00 -7.48
CA ASN A 71 2.51 -11.22 -8.43
C ASN A 71 1.36 -10.51 -7.68
N PRO A 72 1.58 -9.30 -7.12
CA PRO A 72 0.56 -8.59 -6.36
C PRO A 72 -0.51 -8.01 -7.29
N ILE A 73 -1.78 -8.18 -6.89
CA ILE A 73 -2.95 -7.51 -7.49
C ILE A 73 -3.59 -6.68 -6.38
N VAL A 74 -3.61 -5.36 -6.55
CA VAL A 74 -4.24 -4.45 -5.61
C VAL A 74 -5.70 -4.26 -5.98
N VAL A 75 -6.60 -4.52 -5.02
CA VAL A 75 -8.03 -4.24 -5.12
C VAL A 75 -8.36 -3.15 -4.12
N HIS A 76 -8.93 -2.04 -4.59
CA HIS A 76 -9.20 -0.90 -3.73
C HIS A 76 -10.69 -0.55 -3.65
N GLY A 77 -11.07 0.14 -2.59
CA GLY A 77 -12.34 0.82 -2.43
C GLY A 77 -12.23 2.32 -2.69
N GLY A 78 -13.17 3.09 -2.17
CA GLY A 78 -13.18 4.54 -2.35
C GLY A 78 -14.43 5.23 -1.79
N GLY A 79 -15.15 4.59 -0.86
CA GLY A 79 -16.40 5.13 -0.32
C GLY A 79 -16.33 6.58 0.17
N PRO A 80 -15.35 6.94 1.01
CA PRO A 80 -15.18 8.33 1.47
C PRO A 80 -14.90 9.31 0.33
N GLN A 81 -14.06 8.94 -0.63
CA GLN A 81 -13.70 9.78 -1.78
C GLN A 81 -14.89 9.97 -2.73
N ILE A 82 -15.67 8.91 -2.95
CA ILE A 82 -16.93 8.99 -3.71
C ILE A 82 -17.90 9.96 -3.00
N GLY A 83 -18.12 9.80 -1.69
CA GLY A 83 -18.97 10.69 -0.92
C GLY A 83 -18.53 12.15 -1.03
N ALA A 84 -17.25 12.42 -0.82
CA ALA A 84 -16.70 13.78 -0.94
C ALA A 84 -16.86 14.38 -2.36
N MET A 85 -16.81 13.56 -3.41
CA MET A 85 -17.03 14.05 -4.77
C MET A 85 -18.51 14.32 -5.05
N LEU A 86 -19.42 13.43 -4.61
CA LEU A 86 -20.87 13.64 -4.72
C LEU A 86 -21.31 14.91 -4.00
N ASP A 87 -20.78 15.16 -2.79
CA ASP A 87 -21.03 16.39 -2.03
C ASP A 87 -20.59 17.64 -2.79
N LYS A 88 -19.38 17.62 -3.40
CA LYS A 88 -18.88 18.72 -4.22
C LYS A 88 -19.76 19.01 -5.45
N LEU A 89 -20.35 17.97 -6.01
CA LEU A 89 -21.24 18.07 -7.16
C LEU A 89 -22.70 18.35 -6.77
N SER A 90 -22.99 18.41 -5.46
CA SER A 90 -24.34 18.57 -4.92
C SER A 90 -25.30 17.44 -5.33
N ILE A 91 -24.76 16.24 -5.56
CA ILE A 91 -25.52 15.03 -5.89
C ILE A 91 -25.84 14.33 -4.57
N LYS A 92 -27.12 14.12 -4.30
CA LYS A 92 -27.59 13.36 -3.12
C LYS A 92 -27.37 11.87 -3.34
N SER A 93 -26.93 11.19 -2.31
CA SER A 93 -26.71 9.75 -2.35
C SER A 93 -27.20 9.11 -1.07
N ASP A 94 -28.12 8.17 -1.20
CA ASP A 94 -28.71 7.42 -0.10
C ASP A 94 -28.02 6.06 0.10
N PHE A 95 -28.23 5.48 1.27
CA PHE A 95 -27.74 4.14 1.60
C PHE A 95 -28.92 3.28 2.07
N ILE A 96 -28.99 2.04 1.57
CA ILE A 96 -29.94 1.02 2.03
C ILE A 96 -29.08 -0.18 2.46
N ASP A 97 -29.27 -0.62 3.70
CA ASP A 97 -28.54 -1.75 4.32
C ASP A 97 -27.00 -1.65 4.16
N GLY A 98 -26.47 -0.43 4.24
CA GLY A 98 -25.03 -0.17 4.11
C GLY A 98 -24.51 -0.14 2.66
N LEU A 99 -25.38 -0.34 1.68
CA LEU A 99 -25.06 -0.24 0.27
C LEU A 99 -25.56 1.12 -0.28
N ARG A 100 -24.70 1.77 -1.07
CA ARG A 100 -25.07 3.02 -1.72
C ARG A 100 -26.09 2.77 -2.82
N VAL A 101 -27.20 3.51 -2.77
CA VAL A 101 -28.12 3.56 -3.92
C VAL A 101 -27.40 4.30 -5.04
N THR A 102 -27.21 3.59 -6.16
CA THR A 102 -26.39 4.08 -7.27
C THR A 102 -27.26 4.21 -8.50
N ASP A 103 -27.79 5.42 -8.71
CA ASP A 103 -28.48 5.78 -9.94
C ASP A 103 -27.46 6.09 -11.06
N LYS A 104 -27.97 6.50 -12.23
CA LYS A 104 -27.11 6.75 -13.40
C LYS A 104 -26.10 7.87 -13.16
N GLU A 105 -26.49 8.95 -12.51
CA GLU A 105 -25.62 10.08 -12.23
C GLU A 105 -24.56 9.71 -11.18
N THR A 106 -24.97 9.01 -10.15
CA THR A 106 -24.06 8.51 -9.12
C THR A 106 -23.05 7.51 -9.66
N VAL A 107 -23.43 6.60 -10.59
CA VAL A 107 -22.49 5.61 -11.14
C VAL A 107 -21.39 6.27 -11.98
N GLU A 108 -21.69 7.33 -12.71
CA GLU A 108 -20.70 8.09 -13.49
C GLU A 108 -19.65 8.71 -12.56
N VAL A 109 -20.07 9.26 -11.42
CA VAL A 109 -19.13 9.79 -10.39
C VAL A 109 -18.32 8.67 -9.74
N VAL A 110 -18.94 7.55 -9.42
CA VAL A 110 -18.26 6.38 -8.86
C VAL A 110 -17.16 5.90 -9.80
N GLU A 111 -17.46 5.77 -11.09
CA GLU A 111 -16.48 5.36 -12.11
C GLU A 111 -15.31 6.36 -12.21
N MET A 112 -15.60 7.65 -12.30
CA MET A 112 -14.56 8.70 -12.35
C MET A 112 -13.65 8.66 -11.12
N VAL A 113 -14.20 8.48 -9.93
CA VAL A 113 -13.44 8.46 -8.69
C VAL A 113 -12.60 7.19 -8.57
N LEU A 114 -13.22 6.03 -8.79
CA LEU A 114 -12.52 4.75 -8.65
C LEU A 114 -11.45 4.55 -9.72
N SER A 115 -11.84 4.66 -11.00
CA SER A 115 -10.95 4.35 -12.14
C SER A 115 -10.00 5.50 -12.48
N GLY A 116 -10.47 6.74 -12.34
CA GLY A 116 -9.68 7.93 -12.67
C GLY A 116 -8.78 8.37 -11.54
N SER A 117 -9.36 8.73 -10.40
CA SER A 117 -8.61 9.36 -9.31
C SER A 117 -7.84 8.34 -8.46
N ILE A 118 -8.54 7.38 -7.85
CA ILE A 118 -7.93 6.47 -6.87
C ILE A 118 -7.00 5.48 -7.56
N ASN A 119 -7.47 4.80 -8.59
CA ASN A 119 -6.66 3.81 -9.31
C ASN A 119 -5.36 4.44 -9.85
N LYS A 120 -5.46 5.60 -10.52
CA LYS A 120 -4.27 6.27 -11.07
C LYS A 120 -3.33 6.80 -9.99
N GLY A 121 -3.86 7.24 -8.84
CA GLY A 121 -3.06 7.61 -7.69
C GLY A 121 -2.28 6.43 -7.10
N ILE A 122 -2.89 5.24 -6.99
CA ILE A 122 -2.21 4.02 -6.54
C ILE A 122 -1.10 3.62 -7.53
N VAL A 123 -1.41 3.63 -8.83
CA VAL A 123 -0.44 3.33 -9.90
C VAL A 123 0.76 4.28 -9.84
N SER A 124 0.50 5.60 -9.68
CA SER A 124 1.56 6.61 -9.56
C SER A 124 2.47 6.33 -8.36
N ASN A 125 1.89 6.12 -7.19
CA ASN A 125 2.66 5.85 -5.97
C ASN A 125 3.53 4.59 -6.09
N ILE A 126 3.01 3.51 -6.70
CA ILE A 126 3.78 2.28 -6.91
C ILE A 126 4.92 2.52 -7.90
N ASN A 127 4.69 3.26 -8.98
CA ASN A 127 5.72 3.57 -9.98
C ASN A 127 6.78 4.53 -9.41
N GLU A 128 6.39 5.52 -8.61
CA GLU A 128 7.32 6.40 -7.87
C GLU A 128 8.17 5.62 -6.85
N ALA A 129 7.64 4.56 -6.27
CA ALA A 129 8.38 3.66 -5.39
C ALA A 129 9.32 2.70 -6.12
N GLY A 130 9.41 2.77 -7.46
CA GLY A 130 10.28 1.94 -8.29
C GLY A 130 9.62 0.66 -8.82
N GLY A 131 8.28 0.55 -8.73
CA GLY A 131 7.51 -0.52 -9.32
C GLY A 131 7.11 -0.27 -10.79
N PHE A 132 6.41 -1.25 -11.36
CA PHE A 132 5.78 -1.16 -12.69
C PHE A 132 4.33 -1.61 -12.57
N ALA A 133 3.46 -0.68 -12.20
CA ALA A 133 2.05 -0.94 -12.05
C ALA A 133 1.25 -0.37 -13.23
N VAL A 134 0.15 -1.02 -13.54
CA VAL A 134 -0.88 -0.58 -14.48
C VAL A 134 -2.26 -0.73 -13.82
N GLY A 135 -3.23 0.04 -14.28
CA GLY A 135 -4.59 0.00 -13.76
C GLY A 135 -5.57 0.75 -14.62
#